data_0cae8b17e6ace34cdc68a56c3c9f1368
#
_entry.id   0cae8b17e6ace34cdc68a56c3c9f1368
#
_cell.length_a   1.000
_cell.length_b   1.000
_cell.length_c   1.000
_cell.angle_alpha   90.00
_cell.angle_beta   90.00
_cell.angle_gamma   90.00
#
_symmetry.space_group_name_H-M   'P 1'
#
loop_
_entity.id
_entity.type
_entity.pdbx_description
1 polymer ?
#
loop_
_entity_poly.entity_id
_entity_poly.type
_entity_poly.pdbx_seq_one_letter_code
_entity_poly.pdbx_strand_id
1 'polypeptide(L)'
;MKVFEEYTAHPDEKRLTEILAALHALPNVLIVFNHPIWDLYLIGEELAAQRVQEFLAANHEFIHAFELNGLRNWDENRKVKQLARQWDKLLISGGDRHGLEPNANVNLTRASSFTEFVHEVRYEGSSHVLFMPQYAEPWKHRILESTLDAIRDYPDFPMGSRWWDERVYHPDRDGVMRPVREIWPTGAAPGWVSMIIKSVRLMGSSPVSGSLRLAWSESRELQFALGEDAIG
;
A
#
# COMPACT_ATOMS: atom_id res chain seq x y z
N MET A 1 -18.15 -12.37 5.40
CA MET A 1 -17.67 -12.07 6.77
C MET A 1 -17.42 -13.32 7.59
N LYS A 2 -18.36 -14.26 7.77
CA LYS A 2 -18.13 -15.47 8.57
C LYS A 2 -16.92 -16.33 8.13
N VAL A 3 -16.71 -16.49 6.83
CA VAL A 3 -15.56 -17.26 6.29
C VAL A 3 -14.23 -16.63 6.72
N PHE A 4 -14.14 -15.30 6.68
CA PHE A 4 -12.94 -14.57 7.03
C PHE A 4 -12.61 -14.69 8.54
N GLU A 5 -13.61 -14.58 9.40
CA GLU A 5 -13.45 -14.74 10.86
C GLU A 5 -12.98 -16.16 11.24
N GLU A 6 -13.46 -17.18 10.54
CA GLU A 6 -13.07 -18.57 10.80
C GLU A 6 -11.59 -18.83 10.48
N TYR A 7 -11.08 -18.28 9.36
CA TYR A 7 -9.72 -18.57 8.90
C TYR A 7 -8.63 -17.66 9.51
N THR A 8 -8.94 -16.44 9.87
CA THR A 8 -7.95 -15.52 10.46
C THR A 8 -7.47 -15.92 11.86
N ALA A 9 -8.21 -16.80 12.55
CA ALA A 9 -7.81 -17.32 13.85
C ALA A 9 -6.62 -18.33 13.80
N HIS A 10 -6.28 -18.85 12.61
CA HIS A 10 -5.26 -19.88 12.42
C HIS A 10 -4.39 -19.57 11.19
N PRO A 11 -3.44 -18.64 11.31
CA PRO A 11 -2.63 -18.19 10.18
C PRO A 11 -1.50 -19.19 9.87
N ASP A 12 -1.79 -20.19 9.06
CA ASP A 12 -0.79 -21.04 8.42
C ASP A 12 -0.94 -20.98 6.88
N GLU A 13 0.07 -21.44 6.13
CA GLU A 13 0.08 -21.35 4.67
C GLU A 13 -1.09 -22.10 4.03
N LYS A 14 -1.47 -23.25 4.58
CA LYS A 14 -2.62 -24.03 4.11
C LYS A 14 -3.92 -23.26 4.33
N ARG A 15 -4.07 -22.64 5.48
CA ARG A 15 -5.23 -21.80 5.79
C ARG A 15 -5.31 -20.58 4.88
N LEU A 16 -4.17 -19.97 4.55
CA LEU A 16 -4.13 -18.87 3.60
C LEU A 16 -4.63 -19.28 2.22
N THR A 17 -4.19 -20.42 1.70
CA THR A 17 -4.66 -20.96 0.42
C THR A 17 -6.17 -21.24 0.45
N GLU A 18 -6.69 -21.83 1.54
CA GLU A 18 -8.13 -22.07 1.73
C GLU A 18 -8.93 -20.76 1.77
N ILE A 19 -8.41 -19.71 2.43
CA ILE A 19 -9.01 -18.37 2.46
C ILE A 19 -9.07 -17.77 1.05
N LEU A 20 -7.94 -17.82 0.31
CA LEU A 20 -7.87 -17.28 -1.06
C LEU A 20 -8.84 -18.02 -1.98
N ALA A 21 -8.92 -19.34 -1.91
CA ALA A 21 -9.87 -20.13 -2.67
C ALA A 21 -11.32 -19.76 -2.36
N ALA A 22 -11.67 -19.63 -1.06
CA ALA A 22 -13.00 -19.24 -0.62
C ALA A 22 -13.39 -17.83 -1.08
N LEU A 23 -12.45 -16.88 -1.03
CA LEU A 23 -12.66 -15.52 -1.52
C LEU A 23 -12.77 -15.47 -3.05
N HIS A 24 -11.96 -16.28 -3.75
CA HIS A 24 -11.99 -16.39 -5.21
C HIS A 24 -13.34 -16.90 -5.72
N ALA A 25 -14.00 -17.79 -4.98
CA ALA A 25 -15.32 -18.30 -5.31
C ALA A 25 -16.42 -17.21 -5.26
N LEU A 26 -16.18 -16.08 -4.62
CA LEU A 26 -17.13 -14.97 -4.54
C LEU A 26 -17.01 -14.07 -5.79
N PRO A 27 -18.07 -13.89 -6.58
CA PRO A 27 -17.98 -13.22 -7.90
C PRO A 27 -17.60 -11.73 -7.81
N ASN A 28 -17.92 -11.07 -6.69
CA ASN A 28 -17.72 -9.64 -6.49
C ASN A 28 -16.48 -9.32 -5.63
N VAL A 29 -15.57 -10.28 -5.48
CA VAL A 29 -14.31 -10.10 -4.75
C VAL A 29 -13.15 -9.99 -5.72
N LEU A 30 -12.34 -8.97 -5.57
CA LEU A 30 -11.08 -8.80 -6.29
C LEU A 30 -9.92 -9.10 -5.32
N ILE A 31 -9.13 -10.12 -5.66
CA ILE A 31 -7.95 -10.50 -4.89
C ILE A 31 -6.74 -9.92 -5.59
N VAL A 32 -6.02 -9.06 -4.86
CA VAL A 32 -4.85 -8.35 -5.35
C VAL A 32 -3.65 -8.68 -4.49
N PHE A 33 -2.53 -8.97 -5.13
CA PHE A 33 -1.26 -9.11 -4.43
C PHE A 33 -0.59 -7.74 -4.32
N ASN A 34 -0.68 -7.15 -3.13
CA ASN A 34 -0.16 -5.82 -2.87
C ASN A 34 1.36 -5.82 -2.77
N HIS A 35 2.01 -4.80 -3.33
CA HIS A 35 3.46 -4.52 -3.30
C HIS A 35 4.34 -5.78 -3.26
N PRO A 36 4.21 -6.70 -4.25
CA PRO A 36 4.79 -8.04 -4.19
C PRO A 36 6.31 -8.09 -4.16
N ILE A 37 6.99 -7.00 -4.47
CA ILE A 37 8.46 -6.89 -4.46
C ILE A 37 8.99 -6.24 -3.17
N TRP A 38 8.11 -5.72 -2.33
CA TRP A 38 8.54 -5.09 -1.10
C TRP A 38 9.09 -6.13 -0.10
N ASP A 39 10.40 -6.10 0.09
CA ASP A 39 11.04 -6.82 1.19
C ASP A 39 10.70 -6.11 2.51
N LEU A 40 9.86 -6.74 3.28
CA LEU A 40 9.45 -6.30 4.62
C LEU A 40 10.62 -6.36 5.62
N TYR A 41 11.79 -5.90 5.24
CA TYR A 41 12.87 -5.74 6.19
C TYR A 41 13.65 -6.98 6.56
N LEU A 42 14.76 -7.15 6.04
CA LEU A 42 15.79 -7.89 6.74
C LEU A 42 15.88 -9.38 6.42
N ILE A 43 14.99 -9.93 5.60
CA ILE A 43 15.20 -11.31 5.12
C ILE A 43 16.16 -11.35 3.93
N GLY A 44 16.35 -10.19 3.27
CA GLY A 44 17.17 -10.04 2.08
C GLY A 44 16.44 -10.28 0.76
N GLU A 45 16.84 -9.57 -0.29
CA GLU A 45 16.16 -9.56 -1.60
C GLU A 45 16.01 -10.95 -2.20
N GLU A 46 17.03 -11.80 -2.08
CA GLU A 46 17.03 -13.16 -2.65
C GLU A 46 16.00 -14.06 -1.96
N LEU A 47 15.97 -14.07 -0.63
CA LEU A 47 15.00 -14.86 0.12
C LEU A 47 13.57 -14.31 -0.04
N ALA A 48 13.40 -12.99 -0.08
CA ALA A 48 12.12 -12.35 -0.37
C ALA A 48 11.59 -12.76 -1.75
N ALA A 49 12.43 -12.72 -2.78
CA ALA A 49 12.07 -13.16 -4.12
C ALA A 49 11.69 -14.65 -4.15
N GLN A 50 12.46 -15.51 -3.48
CA GLN A 50 12.12 -16.94 -3.35
C GLN A 50 10.74 -17.14 -2.71
N ARG A 51 10.45 -16.45 -1.59
CA ARG A 51 9.15 -16.56 -0.89
C ARG A 51 7.99 -16.08 -1.77
N VAL A 52 8.18 -15.03 -2.54
CA VAL A 52 7.18 -14.57 -3.51
C VAL A 52 6.90 -15.65 -4.56
N GLN A 53 7.94 -16.30 -5.11
CA GLN A 53 7.76 -17.37 -6.08
C GLN A 53 7.06 -18.59 -5.47
N GLU A 54 7.44 -19.03 -4.25
CA GLU A 54 6.78 -20.12 -3.53
C GLU A 54 5.30 -19.81 -3.27
N PHE A 55 4.99 -18.60 -2.80
CA PHE A 55 3.62 -18.15 -2.59
C PHE A 55 2.80 -18.15 -3.89
N LEU A 56 3.35 -17.61 -4.96
CA LEU A 56 2.67 -17.55 -6.25
C LEU A 56 2.50 -18.95 -6.87
N ALA A 57 3.49 -19.83 -6.72
CA ALA A 57 3.36 -21.22 -7.18
C ALA A 57 2.17 -21.94 -6.55
N ALA A 58 1.86 -21.62 -5.29
CA ALA A 58 0.74 -22.23 -4.56
C ALA A 58 -0.61 -21.53 -4.77
N ASN A 59 -0.61 -20.21 -5.10
CA ASN A 59 -1.82 -19.39 -4.95
C ASN A 59 -2.16 -18.52 -6.17
N HIS A 60 -1.34 -18.51 -7.24
CA HIS A 60 -1.53 -17.57 -8.36
C HIS A 60 -2.91 -17.69 -9.02
N GLU A 61 -3.51 -18.89 -9.05
CA GLU A 61 -4.83 -19.11 -9.65
C GLU A 61 -5.95 -18.32 -8.95
N PHE A 62 -5.77 -17.98 -7.67
CA PHE A 62 -6.74 -17.22 -6.88
C PHE A 62 -6.52 -15.70 -6.98
N ILE A 63 -5.34 -15.27 -7.45
CA ILE A 63 -4.97 -13.86 -7.53
C ILE A 63 -5.35 -13.30 -8.89
N HIS A 64 -6.08 -12.18 -8.91
CA HIS A 64 -6.58 -11.56 -10.13
C HIS A 64 -5.61 -10.51 -10.71
N ALA A 65 -4.94 -9.76 -9.83
CA ALA A 65 -4.02 -8.71 -10.24
C ALA A 65 -2.89 -8.49 -9.24
N PHE A 66 -1.81 -7.85 -9.70
CA PHE A 66 -0.72 -7.35 -8.86
C PHE A 66 -0.80 -5.83 -8.77
N GLU A 67 -0.39 -5.29 -7.64
CA GLU A 67 -0.44 -3.86 -7.37
C GLU A 67 0.78 -3.14 -7.94
N LEU A 68 0.53 -2.12 -8.78
CA LEU A 68 1.47 -1.03 -8.99
C LEU A 68 1.24 0.04 -7.92
N ASN A 69 2.26 0.27 -7.11
CA ASN A 69 2.11 1.05 -5.90
C ASN A 69 2.58 2.50 -6.08
N GLY A 70 1.68 3.46 -5.81
CA GLY A 70 1.93 4.88 -5.97
C GLY A 70 2.95 5.46 -4.98
N LEU A 71 3.20 4.79 -3.86
CA LEU A 71 4.19 5.20 -2.87
C LEU A 71 5.58 4.62 -3.14
N ARG A 72 5.69 3.53 -3.91
CA ARG A 72 6.95 2.85 -4.21
C ARG A 72 7.75 3.57 -5.30
N ASN A 73 9.05 3.26 -5.37
CA ASN A 73 9.91 3.76 -6.43
C ASN A 73 9.62 3.03 -7.76
N TRP A 74 10.11 3.62 -8.88
CA TRP A 74 9.88 3.05 -10.19
C TRP A 74 10.55 1.69 -10.39
N ASP A 75 11.73 1.47 -9.80
CA ASP A 75 12.43 0.19 -9.92
C ASP A 75 11.63 -0.97 -9.31
N GLU A 76 10.98 -0.75 -8.18
CA GLU A 76 10.06 -1.73 -7.59
C GLU A 76 8.85 -1.97 -8.51
N ASN A 77 8.19 -0.92 -8.98
CA ASN A 77 7.04 -1.05 -9.88
C ASN A 77 7.41 -1.73 -11.21
N ARG A 78 8.61 -1.49 -11.74
CA ARG A 78 9.13 -2.19 -12.92
C ARG A 78 9.32 -3.68 -12.67
N LYS A 79 9.86 -4.07 -11.52
CA LYS A 79 9.96 -5.48 -11.11
C LYS A 79 8.57 -6.13 -10.97
N VAL A 80 7.57 -5.38 -10.43
CA VAL A 80 6.17 -5.85 -10.37
C VAL A 80 5.60 -6.08 -11.78
N LYS A 81 5.84 -5.18 -12.74
CA LYS A 81 5.43 -5.38 -14.14
C LYS A 81 6.06 -6.64 -14.75
N GLN A 82 7.33 -6.90 -14.48
CA GLN A 82 8.00 -8.13 -14.93
C GLN A 82 7.39 -9.38 -14.31
N LEU A 83 7.14 -9.35 -12.99
CA LEU A 83 6.50 -10.43 -12.27
C LEU A 83 5.08 -10.71 -12.79
N ALA A 84 4.29 -9.66 -13.07
CA ALA A 84 2.96 -9.79 -13.62
C ALA A 84 2.97 -10.45 -15.01
N ARG A 85 3.91 -10.08 -15.88
CA ARG A 85 4.09 -10.74 -17.18
C ARG A 85 4.47 -12.22 -17.03
N GLN A 86 5.35 -12.55 -16.06
CA GLN A 86 5.78 -13.93 -15.79
C GLN A 86 4.60 -14.83 -15.37
N TRP A 87 3.67 -14.29 -14.59
CA TRP A 87 2.55 -15.03 -14.02
C TRP A 87 1.20 -14.78 -14.75
N ASP A 88 1.24 -14.09 -15.88
CA ASP A 88 0.06 -13.71 -16.66
C ASP A 88 -1.02 -13.03 -15.77
N LYS A 89 -0.61 -11.98 -15.05
CA LYS A 89 -1.47 -11.22 -14.15
C LYS A 89 -1.67 -9.80 -14.63
N LEU A 90 -2.88 -9.30 -14.42
CA LEU A 90 -3.19 -7.90 -14.63
C LEU A 90 -2.50 -7.02 -13.57
N LEU A 91 -2.41 -5.75 -13.88
CA LEU A 91 -1.88 -4.73 -12.97
C LEU A 91 -3.01 -3.78 -12.56
N ILE A 92 -3.12 -3.49 -11.27
CA ILE A 92 -4.03 -2.45 -10.77
C ILE A 92 -3.26 -1.42 -9.94
N SER A 93 -3.85 -0.25 -9.77
CA SER A 93 -3.25 0.78 -8.91
C SER A 93 -3.50 0.47 -7.44
N GLY A 94 -2.47 0.74 -6.63
CA GLY A 94 -2.59 0.83 -5.17
C GLY A 94 -1.82 2.02 -4.64
N GLY A 95 -2.27 2.59 -3.53
CA GLY A 95 -1.73 3.84 -3.02
C GLY A 95 -0.72 3.68 -1.91
N ASP A 96 -0.90 2.65 -1.10
CA ASP A 96 -0.13 2.45 0.15
C ASP A 96 -0.11 3.73 1.02
N ARG A 97 -1.20 4.52 0.93
CA ARG A 97 -1.34 5.78 1.64
C ARG A 97 -1.95 5.53 3.02
N HIS A 98 -1.39 6.17 4.01
CA HIS A 98 -1.80 6.04 5.41
C HIS A 98 -2.67 7.21 5.90
N GLY A 99 -3.15 8.05 5.01
CA GLY A 99 -3.98 9.21 5.30
C GLY A 99 -5.00 9.48 4.19
N LEU A 100 -5.41 10.75 4.05
CA LEU A 100 -6.44 11.20 3.11
C LEU A 100 -5.89 11.74 1.78
N GLU A 101 -4.57 11.83 1.64
CA GLU A 101 -3.95 12.31 0.40
C GLU A 101 -4.25 11.37 -0.78
N PRO A 102 -4.52 11.90 -1.98
CA PRO A 102 -4.80 11.10 -3.15
C PRO A 102 -3.58 10.26 -3.56
N ASN A 103 -3.84 9.13 -4.17
CA ASN A 103 -2.82 8.25 -4.72
C ASN A 103 -2.03 8.92 -5.83
N ALA A 104 -0.77 8.52 -6.00
CA ALA A 104 0.06 8.93 -7.13
C ALA A 104 -0.19 8.09 -8.40
N ASN A 105 -1.07 7.08 -8.33
CA ASN A 105 -1.58 6.33 -9.47
C ASN A 105 -3.05 5.97 -9.25
N VAL A 106 -3.78 5.77 -10.34
CA VAL A 106 -5.22 5.46 -10.34
C VAL A 106 -5.53 4.43 -11.41
N ASN A 107 -6.63 3.69 -11.23
CA ASN A 107 -7.17 2.85 -12.29
C ASN A 107 -8.02 3.69 -13.26
N LEU A 108 -7.81 3.52 -14.56
CA LEU A 108 -8.74 3.96 -15.58
C LEU A 108 -9.71 2.82 -15.88
N THR A 109 -11.00 3.09 -15.75
CA THR A 109 -12.05 2.10 -15.93
C THR A 109 -13.28 2.72 -16.57
N ARG A 110 -14.09 1.93 -17.26
CA ARG A 110 -15.42 2.30 -17.76
C ARG A 110 -16.51 1.97 -16.75
N ALA A 111 -16.18 1.24 -15.69
CA ALA A 111 -17.10 0.83 -14.65
C ALA A 111 -17.67 2.04 -13.88
N SER A 112 -18.95 2.02 -13.62
CA SER A 112 -19.66 3.02 -12.84
C SER A 112 -19.86 2.59 -11.37
N SER A 113 -19.49 1.36 -11.04
CA SER A 113 -19.57 0.79 -9.71
C SER A 113 -18.38 -0.13 -9.43
N PHE A 114 -18.10 -0.38 -8.14
CA PHE A 114 -17.04 -1.33 -7.76
C PHE A 114 -17.31 -2.74 -8.29
N THR A 115 -18.56 -3.18 -8.30
CA THR A 115 -18.93 -4.50 -8.85
C THR A 115 -18.62 -4.61 -10.36
N GLU A 116 -18.89 -3.56 -11.12
CA GLU A 116 -18.53 -3.51 -12.54
C GLU A 116 -17.02 -3.47 -12.74
N PHE A 117 -16.28 -2.74 -11.91
CA PHE A 117 -14.82 -2.75 -11.94
C PHE A 117 -14.24 -4.14 -11.64
N VAL A 118 -14.77 -4.85 -10.66
CA VAL A 118 -14.37 -6.24 -10.38
C VAL A 118 -14.65 -7.13 -11.58
N HIS A 119 -15.79 -6.95 -12.26
CA HIS A 119 -16.13 -7.70 -13.45
C HIS A 119 -15.17 -7.40 -14.61
N GLU A 120 -14.87 -6.13 -14.85
CA GLU A 120 -13.92 -5.68 -15.88
C GLU A 120 -12.54 -6.33 -15.68
N VAL A 121 -12.03 -6.36 -14.46
CA VAL A 121 -10.71 -6.96 -14.15
C VAL A 121 -10.77 -8.50 -14.22
N ARG A 122 -11.75 -9.14 -13.57
CA ARG A 122 -11.76 -10.60 -13.41
C ARG A 122 -12.19 -11.35 -14.65
N TYR A 123 -13.16 -10.82 -15.39
CA TYR A 123 -13.84 -11.56 -16.45
C TYR A 123 -13.60 -11.00 -17.84
N GLU A 124 -13.37 -9.70 -17.96
CA GLU A 124 -13.01 -9.07 -19.23
C GLU A 124 -11.49 -9.00 -19.45
N GLY A 125 -10.69 -9.26 -18.40
CA GLY A 125 -9.23 -9.23 -18.48
C GLY A 125 -8.68 -7.83 -18.79
N SER A 126 -9.39 -6.78 -18.38
CA SER A 126 -9.04 -5.39 -18.67
C SER A 126 -8.66 -4.63 -17.41
N SER A 127 -7.49 -4.01 -17.43
CA SER A 127 -7.03 -3.10 -16.36
C SER A 127 -6.01 -2.12 -16.91
N HIS A 128 -6.19 -0.85 -16.63
CA HIS A 128 -5.30 0.23 -17.04
C HIS A 128 -4.92 1.08 -15.83
N VAL A 129 -3.63 1.28 -15.61
CA VAL A 129 -3.10 2.11 -14.52
C VAL A 129 -2.50 3.38 -15.09
N LEU A 130 -2.95 4.53 -14.59
CA LEU A 130 -2.40 5.83 -14.89
C LEU A 130 -1.59 6.35 -13.71
N PHE A 131 -0.33 6.73 -13.95
CA PHE A 131 0.48 7.45 -12.97
C PHE A 131 0.15 8.94 -13.04
N MET A 132 -0.20 9.51 -11.90
CA MET A 132 -0.53 10.93 -11.76
C MET A 132 0.74 11.79 -11.69
N PRO A 133 0.67 13.10 -11.97
CA PRO A 133 1.81 14.01 -11.88
C PRO A 133 2.55 13.95 -10.52
N GLN A 134 1.86 13.63 -9.44
CA GLN A 134 2.44 13.44 -8.11
C GLN A 134 3.50 12.33 -8.07
N TYR A 135 3.40 11.35 -8.96
CA TYR A 135 4.42 10.29 -9.07
C TYR A 135 5.78 10.84 -9.56
N ALA A 136 5.79 11.99 -10.24
CA ALA A 136 7.02 12.69 -10.65
C ALA A 136 7.80 13.29 -9.49
N GLU A 137 7.18 13.46 -8.33
CA GLU A 137 7.87 13.96 -7.16
C GLU A 137 8.95 12.95 -6.71
N PRO A 138 10.08 13.45 -6.17
CA PRO A 138 11.11 12.57 -5.64
C PRO A 138 10.54 11.55 -4.66
N TRP A 139 10.90 10.28 -4.80
CA TRP A 139 10.36 9.21 -3.98
C TRP A 139 10.45 9.49 -2.47
N LYS A 140 11.60 9.98 -1.99
CA LYS A 140 11.80 10.35 -0.59
C LYS A 140 10.84 11.46 -0.14
N HIS A 141 10.50 12.39 -1.03
CA HIS A 141 9.54 13.44 -0.74
C HIS A 141 8.12 12.87 -0.63
N ARG A 142 7.72 11.96 -1.51
CA ARG A 142 6.43 11.26 -1.44
C ARG A 142 6.29 10.45 -0.14
N ILE A 143 7.36 9.77 0.32
CA ILE A 143 7.39 9.08 1.61
C ILE A 143 7.20 10.08 2.76
N LEU A 144 7.88 11.21 2.73
CA LEU A 144 7.72 12.26 3.75
C LEU A 144 6.27 12.77 3.79
N GLU A 145 5.68 13.07 2.64
CA GLU A 145 4.29 13.54 2.56
C GLU A 145 3.30 12.50 3.09
N SER A 146 3.47 11.23 2.72
CA SER A 146 2.63 10.14 3.23
C SER A 146 2.78 9.97 4.75
N THR A 147 4.00 10.10 5.27
CA THR A 147 4.25 10.04 6.71
C THR A 147 3.59 11.22 7.43
N LEU A 148 3.71 12.43 6.88
CA LEU A 148 3.06 13.62 7.43
C LEU A 148 1.54 13.47 7.47
N ASP A 149 0.96 12.91 6.42
CA ASP A 149 -0.48 12.69 6.35
C ASP A 149 -0.93 11.62 7.38
N ALA A 150 -0.16 10.55 7.56
CA ALA A 150 -0.43 9.53 8.56
C ALA A 150 -0.45 10.08 10.00
N ILE A 151 0.42 11.06 10.29
CA ILE A 151 0.50 11.71 11.62
C ILE A 151 -0.26 13.04 11.70
N ARG A 152 -1.03 13.40 10.66
CA ARG A 152 -1.89 14.58 10.67
C ARG A 152 -3.10 14.36 11.55
N ASP A 153 -3.48 15.39 12.29
CA ASP A 153 -4.72 15.40 13.04
C ASP A 153 -5.87 15.92 12.16
N TYR A 154 -7.02 15.27 12.24
CA TYR A 154 -8.22 15.62 11.48
C TYR A 154 -9.37 15.93 12.48
N PRO A 155 -9.38 17.10 13.14
CA PRO A 155 -10.31 17.41 14.21
C PRO A 155 -11.78 17.37 13.78
N ASP A 156 -12.04 17.65 12.49
CA ASP A 156 -13.38 17.70 11.91
C ASP A 156 -13.78 16.40 11.19
N PHE A 157 -13.02 15.33 11.35
CA PHE A 157 -13.31 14.06 10.69
C PHE A 157 -14.59 13.44 11.28
N PRO A 158 -15.66 13.23 10.47
CA PRO A 158 -16.98 12.90 10.99
C PRO A 158 -17.11 11.46 11.47
N MET A 159 -16.23 10.57 11.02
CA MET A 159 -16.31 9.13 11.30
C MET A 159 -14.95 8.59 11.74
N GLY A 160 -14.79 8.44 13.04
CA GLY A 160 -13.62 7.76 13.57
C GLY A 160 -12.63 8.67 14.26
N SER A 161 -11.41 8.28 14.25
CA SER A 161 -10.35 8.79 15.10
C SER A 161 -9.79 10.11 14.57
N ARG A 162 -9.92 11.17 15.33
CA ARG A 162 -9.52 12.54 14.95
C ARG A 162 -8.01 12.74 15.05
N TRP A 163 -7.39 12.09 16.03
CA TRP A 163 -5.98 12.24 16.33
C TRP A 163 -5.17 11.10 15.71
N TRP A 164 -3.95 11.36 15.31
CA TRP A 164 -3.10 10.36 14.70
C TRP A 164 -2.88 9.15 15.62
N ASP A 165 -2.74 9.35 16.92
CA ASP A 165 -2.50 8.31 17.92
C ASP A 165 -3.76 7.48 18.27
N GLU A 166 -4.92 7.89 17.79
CA GLU A 166 -6.16 7.09 17.81
C GLU A 166 -6.27 6.16 16.59
N ARG A 167 -5.47 6.41 15.53
CA ARG A 167 -5.46 5.62 14.29
C ARG A 167 -4.33 4.60 14.22
N VAL A 168 -3.35 4.70 15.08
CA VAL A 168 -2.26 3.73 15.18
C VAL A 168 -2.60 2.73 16.27
N TYR A 169 -2.64 1.46 15.91
CA TYR A 169 -2.98 0.37 16.81
C TYR A 169 -1.74 -0.44 17.16
N HIS A 170 -1.70 -0.91 18.40
CA HIS A 170 -0.65 -1.79 18.92
C HIS A 170 -1.30 -2.82 19.85
N PRO A 171 -0.83 -4.08 19.88
CA PRO A 171 -1.31 -5.04 20.86
C PRO A 171 -0.96 -4.59 22.28
N ASP A 172 -1.94 -4.66 23.17
CA ASP A 172 -1.73 -4.50 24.60
C ASP A 172 -1.06 -5.76 25.20
N ARG A 173 -0.92 -5.80 26.54
CA ARG A 173 -0.29 -6.95 27.23
C ARG A 173 -1.03 -8.27 27.05
N ASP A 174 -2.31 -8.21 26.74
CA ASP A 174 -3.19 -9.36 26.50
C ASP A 174 -3.29 -9.71 25.01
N GLY A 175 -2.54 -9.01 24.15
CA GLY A 175 -2.54 -9.20 22.70
C GLY A 175 -3.72 -8.53 21.99
N VAL A 176 -4.54 -7.75 22.69
CA VAL A 176 -5.67 -7.05 22.10
C VAL A 176 -5.21 -5.77 21.41
N MET A 177 -5.56 -5.59 20.14
CA MET A 177 -5.24 -4.40 19.38
C MET A 177 -6.01 -3.18 19.92
N ARG A 178 -5.27 -2.17 20.39
CA ARG A 178 -5.82 -0.91 20.90
C ARG A 178 -5.13 0.29 20.26
N PRO A 179 -5.82 1.44 20.14
CA PRO A 179 -5.17 2.71 19.80
C PRO A 179 -3.99 2.98 20.75
N VAL A 180 -2.85 3.40 20.22
CA VAL A 180 -1.67 3.66 21.07
C VAL A 180 -1.94 4.71 22.13
N ARG A 181 -2.86 5.64 21.89
CA ARG A 181 -3.34 6.64 22.85
C ARG A 181 -3.89 6.00 24.14
N GLU A 182 -4.60 4.88 24.01
CA GLU A 182 -5.16 4.16 25.17
C GLU A 182 -4.11 3.34 25.92
N ILE A 183 -3.04 2.92 25.22
CA ILE A 183 -1.96 2.10 25.80
C ILE A 183 -0.99 2.97 26.61
N TRP A 184 -0.84 4.25 26.26
CA TRP A 184 0.08 5.13 26.98
C TRP A 184 -0.41 5.47 28.39
N PRO A 185 0.44 5.28 29.42
CA PRO A 185 0.03 5.40 30.81
C PRO A 185 -0.58 6.75 31.20
N THR A 186 -0.23 7.80 30.47
CA THR A 186 -0.73 9.18 30.71
C THR A 186 -1.78 9.62 29.71
N GLY A 187 -2.19 8.74 28.78
CA GLY A 187 -3.04 9.11 27.63
C GLY A 187 -2.35 10.07 26.65
N ALA A 188 -1.03 10.26 26.78
CA ALA A 188 -0.23 11.12 25.91
C ALA A 188 1.04 10.39 25.45
N ALA A 189 1.50 10.73 24.24
CA ALA A 189 2.69 10.14 23.66
C ALA A 189 3.92 10.38 24.56
N PRO A 190 4.78 9.35 24.73
CA PRO A 190 6.07 9.52 25.38
C PRO A 190 6.89 10.67 24.77
N GLY A 191 7.69 11.36 25.59
CA GLY A 191 8.41 12.56 25.14
C GLY A 191 9.27 12.36 23.89
N TRP A 192 9.91 11.20 23.75
CA TRP A 192 10.70 10.87 22.57
C TRP A 192 9.83 10.68 21.30
N VAL A 193 8.64 10.08 21.42
CA VAL A 193 7.68 9.97 20.29
C VAL A 193 7.23 11.37 19.89
N SER A 194 6.84 12.22 20.87
CA SER A 194 6.45 13.60 20.61
C SER A 194 7.55 14.40 19.91
N MET A 195 8.81 14.15 20.25
CA MET A 195 9.96 14.79 19.60
C MET A 195 10.11 14.31 18.15
N ILE A 196 9.97 13.02 17.87
CA ILE A 196 10.00 12.47 16.50
C ILE A 196 8.88 13.08 15.67
N ILE A 197 7.65 13.09 16.18
CA ILE A 197 6.49 13.67 15.48
C ILE A 197 6.72 15.14 15.16
N LYS A 198 7.23 15.93 16.11
CA LYS A 198 7.58 17.35 15.89
C LYS A 198 8.67 17.51 14.83
N SER A 199 9.68 16.65 14.83
CA SER A 199 10.75 16.68 13.82
C SER A 199 10.23 16.37 12.43
N VAL A 200 9.38 15.36 12.29
CA VAL A 200 8.74 15.02 10.99
C VAL A 200 7.84 16.18 10.51
N ARG A 201 7.04 16.76 11.41
CA ARG A 201 6.21 17.93 11.08
C ARG A 201 7.07 19.15 10.67
N LEU A 202 8.24 19.35 11.28
CA LEU A 202 9.17 20.41 10.88
C LEU A 202 9.73 20.14 9.48
N MET A 203 10.13 18.91 9.16
CA MET A 203 10.58 18.54 7.81
C MET A 203 9.50 18.79 6.75
N GLY A 204 8.23 18.63 7.09
CA GLY A 204 7.09 18.93 6.23
C GLY A 204 6.67 20.39 6.19
N SER A 205 7.28 21.28 6.98
CA SER A 205 6.99 22.71 6.90
C SER A 205 7.45 23.29 5.56
N SER A 206 6.67 24.24 5.01
CA SER A 206 6.85 24.75 3.63
C SER A 206 8.29 25.08 3.25
N PRO A 207 9.09 25.86 4.03
CA PRO A 207 10.45 26.19 3.63
C PRO A 207 11.39 24.97 3.67
N VAL A 208 11.22 24.06 4.66
CA VAL A 208 12.09 22.89 4.82
C VAL A 208 11.75 21.82 3.78
N SER A 209 10.47 21.53 3.59
CA SER A 209 9.98 20.58 2.59
C SER A 209 10.41 20.96 1.18
N GLY A 210 10.30 22.24 0.81
CA GLY A 210 10.79 22.74 -0.48
C GLY A 210 12.28 22.52 -0.69
N SER A 211 13.09 22.77 0.36
CA SER A 211 14.55 22.52 0.30
C SER A 211 14.87 21.01 0.20
N LEU A 212 14.17 20.17 0.93
CA LEU A 212 14.33 18.72 0.86
C LEU A 212 13.93 18.17 -0.52
N ARG A 213 12.82 18.67 -1.08
CA ARG A 213 12.38 18.31 -2.44
C ARG A 213 13.44 18.62 -3.48
N LEU A 214 14.09 19.78 -3.39
CA LEU A 214 15.20 20.15 -4.29
C LEU A 214 16.42 19.25 -4.08
N ALA A 215 16.78 18.96 -2.82
CA ALA A 215 17.91 18.07 -2.50
C ALA A 215 17.69 16.63 -2.98
N TRP A 216 16.44 16.18 -3.05
CA TRP A 216 16.06 14.84 -3.53
C TRP A 216 15.67 14.80 -5.01
N SER A 217 15.86 15.89 -5.75
CA SER A 217 15.42 16.03 -7.16
C SER A 217 16.03 15.00 -8.11
N GLU A 218 17.19 14.43 -7.77
CA GLU A 218 17.85 13.37 -8.56
C GLU A 218 17.05 12.04 -8.57
N SER A 219 16.15 11.83 -7.61
CA SER A 219 15.31 10.63 -7.50
C SER A 219 13.93 10.78 -8.16
N ARG A 220 13.76 11.66 -9.14
CA ARG A 220 12.49 11.86 -9.84
C ARG A 220 12.14 10.67 -10.72
N GLU A 221 10.98 10.11 -10.49
CA GLU A 221 10.54 8.83 -11.06
C GLU A 221 9.96 8.95 -12.48
N LEU A 222 9.30 10.04 -12.82
CA LEU A 222 8.62 10.20 -14.13
C LEU A 222 9.57 10.34 -15.31
N GLN A 223 10.82 10.69 -15.10
CA GLN A 223 11.81 10.69 -16.18
C GLN A 223 12.01 9.29 -16.77
N PHE A 224 11.69 8.25 -16.01
CA PHE A 224 11.82 6.85 -16.41
C PHE A 224 10.50 6.25 -16.91
N ALA A 225 9.36 6.77 -16.49
CA ALA A 225 8.05 6.29 -16.93
C ALA A 225 7.70 6.69 -18.37
N LEU A 226 8.31 7.75 -18.89
CA LEU A 226 8.11 8.22 -20.27
C LEU A 226 9.10 7.60 -21.27
N GLY A 227 10.09 6.82 -20.80
CA GLY A 227 10.97 6.01 -21.64
C GLY A 227 10.43 4.59 -21.77
N GLU A 228 10.67 3.94 -22.87
CA GLU A 228 10.47 2.53 -23.26
C GLU A 228 9.26 1.72 -22.73
N ASP A 229 8.72 1.99 -21.54
CA ASP A 229 7.63 1.23 -20.92
C ASP A 229 6.26 1.94 -20.91
N ALA A 230 6.16 3.15 -21.46
CA ALA A 230 4.90 3.91 -21.52
C ALA A 230 3.99 3.47 -22.68
N ILE A 231 4.45 2.55 -23.51
CA ILE A 231 3.72 2.01 -24.65
C ILE A 231 3.73 0.48 -24.52
N GLY A 232 2.73 -0.04 -23.85
CA GLY A 232 2.52 -1.48 -23.79
C GLY A 232 1.21 -1.82 -23.12
#